data_19834650f90eb02469b0773a9cac7325
#
_entry.id   19834650f90eb02469b0773a9cac7325
#
_cell.length_a   1.000
_cell.length_b   1.000
_cell.length_c   1.000
_cell.angle_alpha   90.00
_cell.angle_beta   90.00
_cell.angle_gamma   90.00
#
_symmetry.space_group_name_H-M   'P 1'
#
loop_
_entity.id
_entity.type
_entity.pdbx_description
1 polymer ?
#
loop_
_entity_poly.entity_id
_entity_poly.type
_entity_poly.pdbx_seq_one_letter_code
_entity_poly.pdbx_strand_id
1 'polypeptide(L)'
;MKVSEVMTPNVRSCTPQTDLETVAMEMWNGDCGSIPVMNDSGMPIGMITDRDIAMAGALQHKALRDITTSDVINGRDVQCCNSEDTIDAALQAIAAGHVRRLPVIDGNGCLQGILSVDDVVACAERGKRGKGKPDLSFDDAMTALKAVCKHH
;
A
#
# COMPACT_ATOMS: atom_id res chain seq x y z
N MET A 1 12.40 -13.14 8.25
CA MET A 1 11.57 -11.94 8.59
C MET A 1 10.23 -12.07 7.90
N LYS A 2 9.14 -11.90 8.65
CA LYS A 2 7.77 -11.91 8.14
C LYS A 2 7.31 -10.50 7.78
N VAL A 3 6.29 -10.41 6.92
CA VAL A 3 5.64 -9.14 6.56
C VAL A 3 5.12 -8.42 7.81
N SER A 4 4.51 -9.15 8.76
CA SER A 4 4.00 -8.60 10.02
C SER A 4 5.05 -7.90 10.90
N GLU A 5 6.33 -8.20 10.70
CA GLU A 5 7.43 -7.56 11.44
C GLU A 5 7.89 -6.23 10.84
N VAL A 6 7.49 -5.95 9.58
CA VAL A 6 7.92 -4.77 8.79
C VAL A 6 6.77 -3.82 8.50
N MET A 7 5.55 -4.35 8.31
CA MET A 7 4.37 -3.55 7.94
C MET A 7 4.03 -2.46 8.96
N THR A 8 3.37 -1.41 8.48
CA THR A 8 2.67 -0.45 9.35
C THR A 8 1.29 -1.00 9.71
N PRO A 9 1.01 -1.30 10.99
CA PRO A 9 -0.29 -1.78 11.43
C PRO A 9 -1.30 -0.64 11.62
N ASN A 10 -2.59 -0.98 11.82
CA ASN A 10 -3.65 -0.04 12.20
C ASN A 10 -3.78 1.16 11.26
N VAL A 11 -3.73 0.92 9.98
CA VAL A 11 -3.81 1.95 8.94
C VAL A 11 -5.24 2.48 8.78
N ARG A 12 -5.36 3.71 8.33
CA ARG A 12 -6.63 4.31 7.92
C ARG A 12 -7.15 3.61 6.67
N SER A 13 -8.47 3.54 6.56
CA SER A 13 -9.16 2.94 5.41
C SER A 13 -10.44 3.73 5.09
N CYS A 14 -11.00 3.45 3.91
CA CYS A 14 -12.30 3.96 3.52
C CYS A 14 -13.15 2.84 2.90
N THR A 15 -14.37 3.16 2.53
CA THR A 15 -15.29 2.27 1.81
C THR A 15 -15.54 2.80 0.39
N PRO A 16 -16.11 2.01 -0.52
CA PRO A 16 -16.47 2.49 -1.87
C PRO A 16 -17.42 3.70 -1.86
N GLN A 17 -18.25 3.84 -0.83
CA GLN A 17 -19.22 4.92 -0.69
C GLN A 17 -18.64 6.19 -0.06
N THR A 18 -17.43 6.14 0.49
CA THR A 18 -16.79 7.30 1.08
C THR A 18 -16.49 8.34 -0.02
N ASP A 19 -16.87 9.60 0.21
CA ASP A 19 -16.58 10.69 -0.70
C ASP A 19 -15.10 11.09 -0.65
N LEU A 20 -14.60 11.68 -1.75
CA LEU A 20 -13.17 11.99 -1.88
C LEU A 20 -12.71 13.12 -0.95
N GLU A 21 -13.58 14.01 -0.51
CA GLU A 21 -13.22 15.03 0.48
C GLU A 21 -12.88 14.36 1.83
N THR A 22 -13.73 13.43 2.27
CA THR A 22 -13.48 12.63 3.48
C THR A 22 -12.21 11.81 3.35
N VAL A 23 -11.99 11.15 2.20
CA VAL A 23 -10.76 10.38 1.95
C VAL A 23 -9.52 11.27 2.02
N ALA A 24 -9.56 12.45 1.41
CA ALA A 24 -8.46 13.42 1.45
C ALA A 24 -8.14 13.86 2.88
N MET A 25 -9.17 14.11 3.70
CA MET A 25 -9.00 14.47 5.11
C MET A 25 -8.43 13.32 5.94
N GLU A 26 -8.81 12.07 5.66
CA GLU A 26 -8.21 10.90 6.29
C GLU A 26 -6.71 10.77 5.95
N MET A 27 -6.33 11.03 4.69
CA MET A 27 -4.92 11.04 4.27
C MET A 27 -4.15 12.18 4.96
N TRP A 28 -4.73 13.36 5.03
CA TRP A 28 -4.13 14.52 5.70
C TRP A 28 -3.88 14.25 7.19
N ASN A 29 -4.91 13.76 7.89
CA ASN A 29 -4.84 13.46 9.32
C ASN A 29 -3.90 12.28 9.63
N GLY A 30 -3.75 11.35 8.71
CA GLY A 30 -2.87 10.19 8.82
C GLY A 30 -1.47 10.41 8.28
N ASP A 31 -1.17 11.59 7.73
CA ASP A 31 0.11 11.90 7.05
C ASP A 31 0.49 10.80 6.04
N CYS A 32 -0.45 10.43 5.20
CA CYS A 32 -0.26 9.39 4.18
C CYS A 32 -0.87 9.80 2.84
N GLY A 33 -0.32 9.27 1.75
CA GLY A 33 -0.76 9.56 0.38
C GLY A 33 -1.61 8.45 -0.24
N SER A 34 -1.97 7.41 0.52
CA SER A 34 -2.86 6.34 0.05
C SER A 34 -3.47 5.59 1.22
N ILE A 35 -4.69 5.12 1.04
CA ILE A 35 -5.41 4.27 2.01
C ILE A 35 -6.12 3.12 1.29
N PRO A 36 -6.27 1.96 1.94
CA PRO A 36 -7.04 0.85 1.39
C PRO A 36 -8.54 1.15 1.40
N VAL A 37 -9.20 0.64 0.39
CA VAL A 37 -10.67 0.65 0.26
C VAL A 37 -11.19 -0.72 0.66
N MET A 38 -12.11 -0.75 1.61
CA MET A 38 -12.58 -1.96 2.26
C MET A 38 -14.01 -2.29 1.85
N ASN A 39 -14.32 -3.58 1.69
CA ASN A 39 -15.70 -4.04 1.63
C ASN A 39 -16.30 -4.20 3.03
N ASP A 40 -17.59 -4.57 3.08
CA ASP A 40 -18.33 -4.76 4.33
C ASP A 40 -17.79 -5.93 5.20
N SER A 41 -17.01 -6.83 4.60
CA SER A 41 -16.40 -7.97 5.30
C SER A 41 -15.01 -7.68 5.86
N GLY A 42 -14.52 -6.42 5.75
CA GLY A 42 -13.20 -6.03 6.22
C GLY A 42 -12.06 -6.45 5.30
N MET A 43 -12.36 -6.79 4.05
CA MET A 43 -11.38 -7.19 3.06
C MET A 43 -11.03 -6.00 2.14
N PRO A 44 -9.74 -5.76 1.85
CA PRO A 44 -9.35 -4.72 0.90
C PRO A 44 -9.79 -5.11 -0.52
N ILE A 45 -10.44 -4.18 -1.20
CA ILE A 45 -10.93 -4.32 -2.58
C ILE A 45 -10.29 -3.31 -3.52
N GLY A 46 -9.47 -2.41 -3.01
CA GLY A 46 -8.77 -1.39 -3.78
C GLY A 46 -7.80 -0.59 -2.92
N MET A 47 -7.03 0.24 -3.60
CA MET A 47 -6.23 1.30 -3.01
C MET A 47 -6.59 2.61 -3.69
N ILE A 48 -6.73 3.68 -2.91
CA ILE A 48 -6.91 5.03 -3.42
C ILE A 48 -5.75 5.91 -2.99
N THR A 49 -5.28 6.76 -3.90
CA THR A 49 -4.14 7.64 -3.69
C THR A 49 -4.55 9.11 -3.76
N ASP A 50 -3.73 10.00 -3.22
CA ASP A 50 -3.85 11.46 -3.36
C ASP A 50 -3.84 11.90 -4.83
N ARG A 51 -3.04 11.25 -5.69
CA ARG A 51 -3.05 11.47 -7.13
C ARG A 51 -4.41 11.10 -7.76
N ASP A 52 -5.00 10.00 -7.36
CA ASP A 52 -6.35 9.60 -7.83
C ASP A 52 -7.38 10.67 -7.50
N ILE A 53 -7.32 11.22 -6.29
CA ILE A 53 -8.22 12.30 -5.83
C ILE A 53 -8.03 13.56 -6.67
N ALA A 54 -6.79 14.00 -6.88
CA ALA A 54 -6.49 15.17 -7.68
C ALA A 54 -6.97 15.03 -9.12
N MET A 55 -6.73 13.86 -9.73
CA MET A 55 -7.15 13.59 -11.12
C MET A 55 -8.64 13.46 -11.24
N ALA A 56 -9.33 12.83 -10.30
CA ALA A 56 -10.78 12.73 -10.30
C ALA A 56 -11.45 14.12 -10.24
N GLY A 57 -10.98 14.99 -9.36
CA GLY A 57 -11.46 16.36 -9.26
C GLY A 57 -11.26 17.16 -10.56
N ALA A 58 -10.08 17.04 -11.18
CA ALA A 58 -9.76 17.73 -12.42
C ALA A 58 -10.56 17.21 -13.62
N LEU A 59 -10.74 15.88 -13.74
CA LEU A 59 -11.39 15.27 -14.90
C LEU A 59 -12.92 15.33 -14.83
N GLN A 60 -13.50 15.21 -13.62
CA GLN A 60 -14.95 15.21 -13.45
C GLN A 60 -15.56 16.61 -13.26
N HIS A 61 -14.73 17.62 -12.99
CA HIS A 61 -15.17 18.99 -12.72
C HIS A 61 -16.24 19.10 -11.63
N LYS A 62 -16.12 18.25 -10.60
CA LYS A 62 -17.02 18.20 -9.45
C LYS A 62 -16.26 18.53 -8.17
N ALA A 63 -16.98 18.98 -7.15
CA ALA A 63 -16.41 19.04 -5.80
C ALA A 63 -16.07 17.63 -5.31
N LEU A 64 -15.00 17.47 -4.54
CA LEU A 64 -14.54 16.16 -4.05
C LEU A 64 -15.61 15.43 -3.22
N ARG A 65 -16.45 16.17 -2.48
CA ARG A 65 -17.58 15.61 -1.71
C ARG A 65 -18.68 14.99 -2.59
N ASP A 66 -18.70 15.30 -3.88
CA ASP A 66 -19.70 14.80 -4.84
C ASP A 66 -19.16 13.62 -5.69
N ILE A 67 -17.95 13.17 -5.41
CA ILE A 67 -17.29 12.04 -6.07
C ILE A 67 -17.08 10.94 -5.03
N THR A 68 -17.50 9.71 -5.33
CA THR A 68 -17.29 8.57 -4.44
C THR A 68 -15.98 7.85 -4.76
N THR A 69 -15.44 7.15 -3.77
CA THR A 69 -14.26 6.30 -3.95
C THR A 69 -14.47 5.25 -5.03
N SER A 70 -15.67 4.65 -5.12
CA SER A 70 -16.01 3.66 -6.15
C SER A 70 -15.90 4.21 -7.56
N ASP A 71 -16.19 5.49 -7.79
CA ASP A 71 -16.06 6.12 -9.10
C ASP A 71 -14.62 6.15 -9.62
N VAL A 72 -13.66 6.08 -8.70
CA VAL A 72 -12.22 6.17 -8.99
C VAL A 72 -11.56 4.80 -9.10
N ILE A 73 -11.88 3.88 -8.19
CA ILE A 73 -11.22 2.56 -8.11
C ILE A 73 -11.92 1.49 -8.96
N ASN A 74 -13.07 1.76 -9.52
CA ASN A 74 -13.85 0.79 -10.29
C ASN A 74 -13.01 0.15 -11.41
N GLY A 75 -13.02 -1.19 -11.48
CA GLY A 75 -12.27 -1.96 -12.46
C GLY A 75 -10.75 -2.09 -12.17
N ARG A 76 -10.27 -1.66 -11.01
CA ARG A 76 -8.89 -1.86 -10.59
C ARG A 76 -8.79 -3.06 -9.66
N ASP A 77 -7.84 -3.95 -9.96
CA ASP A 77 -7.48 -5.05 -9.06
C ASP A 77 -6.57 -4.54 -7.93
N VAL A 78 -6.74 -5.10 -6.73
CA VAL A 78 -5.85 -4.87 -5.60
C VAL A 78 -4.96 -6.09 -5.38
N GLN A 79 -3.65 -5.87 -5.30
CA GLN A 79 -2.71 -6.89 -4.87
C GLN A 79 -2.50 -6.76 -3.36
N CYS A 80 -2.57 -7.89 -2.67
CA CYS A 80 -2.34 -8.01 -1.23
C CYS A 80 -1.21 -8.99 -0.97
N CYS A 81 -0.62 -8.93 0.22
CA CYS A 81 0.24 -9.98 0.76
C CYS A 81 -0.32 -10.44 2.12
N ASN A 82 0.09 -11.63 2.56
CA ASN A 82 -0.33 -12.15 3.85
C ASN A 82 0.65 -11.69 4.94
N SER A 83 0.15 -11.44 6.13
CA SER A 83 0.99 -11.05 7.28
C SER A 83 2.04 -12.09 7.66
N GLU A 84 1.76 -13.37 7.35
CA GLU A 84 2.67 -14.50 7.60
C GLU A 84 3.64 -14.78 6.45
N ASP A 85 3.49 -14.11 5.29
CA ASP A 85 4.41 -14.25 4.18
C ASP A 85 5.82 -13.79 4.56
N THR A 86 6.83 -14.34 3.87
CA THR A 86 8.19 -13.81 3.99
C THR A 86 8.30 -12.45 3.33
N ILE A 87 9.18 -11.61 3.87
CA ILE A 87 9.42 -10.29 3.27
C ILE A 87 9.91 -10.42 1.82
N ASP A 88 10.70 -11.45 1.50
CA ASP A 88 11.15 -11.71 0.12
C ASP A 88 9.99 -11.96 -0.84
N ALA A 89 8.97 -12.73 -0.43
CA ALA A 89 7.78 -12.97 -1.25
C ALA A 89 7.00 -11.67 -1.49
N ALA A 90 6.85 -10.82 -0.46
CA ALA A 90 6.20 -9.53 -0.58
C ALA A 90 6.98 -8.55 -1.49
N LEU A 91 8.32 -8.56 -1.42
CA LEU A 91 9.17 -7.77 -2.33
C LEU A 91 9.02 -8.20 -3.78
N GLN A 92 8.91 -9.51 -4.02
CA GLN A 92 8.63 -10.03 -5.37
C GLN A 92 7.25 -9.58 -5.88
N ALA A 93 6.23 -9.57 -5.02
CA ALA A 93 4.89 -9.07 -5.36
C ALA A 93 4.90 -7.56 -5.67
N ILE A 94 5.61 -6.76 -4.88
CA ILE A 94 5.83 -5.33 -5.13
C ILE A 94 6.49 -5.12 -6.51
N ALA A 95 7.55 -5.87 -6.78
CA ALA A 95 8.29 -5.74 -8.04
C ALA A 95 7.47 -6.19 -9.26
N ALA A 96 6.78 -7.32 -9.17
CA ALA A 96 5.97 -7.88 -10.25
C ALA A 96 4.72 -7.02 -10.54
N GLY A 97 4.09 -6.48 -9.50
CA GLY A 97 2.92 -5.63 -9.62
C GLY A 97 3.25 -4.16 -9.91
N HIS A 98 4.52 -3.78 -9.87
CA HIS A 98 4.97 -2.39 -10.00
C HIS A 98 4.22 -1.44 -9.05
N VAL A 99 3.86 -1.94 -7.86
CA VAL A 99 3.14 -1.19 -6.84
C VAL A 99 4.11 -0.74 -5.74
N ARG A 100 3.84 0.38 -5.11
CA ARG A 100 4.68 0.91 -4.01
C ARG A 100 4.21 0.44 -2.64
N ARG A 101 3.01 -0.11 -2.56
CA ARG A 101 2.35 -0.52 -1.31
C ARG A 101 1.48 -1.74 -1.57
N LEU A 102 1.43 -2.62 -0.57
CA LEU A 102 0.54 -3.77 -0.54
C LEU A 102 -0.30 -3.71 0.74
N PRO A 103 -1.64 -3.78 0.66
CA PRO A 103 -2.43 -4.14 1.81
C PRO A 103 -1.99 -5.50 2.35
N VAL A 104 -1.84 -5.59 3.66
CA VAL A 104 -1.47 -6.82 4.35
C VAL A 104 -2.72 -7.40 4.99
N ILE A 105 -3.00 -8.65 4.68
CA ILE A 105 -4.19 -9.37 5.15
C ILE A 105 -3.80 -10.56 6.03
N ASP A 106 -4.74 -11.01 6.83
CA ASP A 106 -4.63 -12.28 7.58
C ASP A 106 -5.12 -13.47 6.75
N GLY A 107 -5.13 -14.67 7.36
CA GLY A 107 -5.61 -15.90 6.74
C GLY A 107 -7.11 -15.89 6.38
N ASN A 108 -7.89 -14.95 6.89
CA ASN A 108 -9.31 -14.75 6.58
C ASN A 108 -9.52 -13.65 5.50
N GLY A 109 -8.46 -13.03 5.02
CA GLY A 109 -8.51 -11.93 4.06
C GLY A 109 -8.76 -10.55 4.68
N CYS A 110 -8.78 -10.43 6.01
CA CYS A 110 -9.02 -9.18 6.71
C CYS A 110 -7.76 -8.32 6.80
N LEU A 111 -7.92 -7.01 6.59
CA LEU A 111 -6.81 -6.05 6.62
C LEU A 111 -6.13 -6.02 8.00
N GLN A 112 -4.81 -6.15 8.01
CA GLN A 112 -3.96 -6.06 9.19
C GLN A 112 -3.07 -4.81 9.17
N GLY A 113 -2.70 -4.33 8.00
CA GLY A 113 -1.80 -3.19 7.84
C GLY A 113 -1.48 -2.92 6.38
N ILE A 114 -0.42 -2.14 6.17
CA ILE A 114 0.15 -1.87 4.85
C ILE A 114 1.65 -2.13 4.90
N LEU A 115 2.19 -2.78 3.88
CA LEU A 115 3.62 -2.85 3.61
C LEU A 115 3.94 -1.88 2.47
N SER A 116 4.80 -0.93 2.73
CA SER A 116 5.30 0.04 1.74
C SER A 116 6.78 -0.17 1.42
N VAL A 117 7.23 0.36 0.28
CA VAL A 117 8.66 0.43 -0.03
C VAL A 117 9.41 1.26 1.01
N ASP A 118 8.75 2.28 1.59
CA ASP A 118 9.35 3.12 2.63
C ASP A 118 9.60 2.32 3.92
N ASP A 119 8.68 1.43 4.31
CA ASP A 119 8.87 0.51 5.45
C ASP A 119 10.04 -0.44 5.20
N VAL A 120 10.13 -0.98 3.97
CA VAL A 120 11.23 -1.86 3.54
C VAL A 120 12.57 -1.14 3.65
N VAL A 121 12.67 0.09 3.15
CA VAL A 121 13.90 0.90 3.21
C VAL A 121 14.28 1.22 4.66
N ALA A 122 13.29 1.55 5.49
CA ALA A 122 13.51 1.88 6.90
C ALA A 122 14.03 0.67 7.72
N CYS A 123 13.57 -0.55 7.39
CA CYS A 123 13.96 -1.79 8.08
C CYS A 123 15.21 -2.46 7.49
N ALA A 124 15.66 -2.07 6.29
CA ALA A 124 16.80 -2.70 5.64
C ALA A 124 18.11 -2.47 6.40
N GLU A 125 18.95 -3.49 6.46
CA GLU A 125 20.23 -3.44 7.14
C GLU A 125 21.41 -3.61 6.20
N ARG A 126 22.53 -2.97 6.55
CA ARG A 126 23.81 -3.20 5.87
C ARG A 126 24.40 -4.53 6.33
N GLY A 127 24.70 -5.43 5.39
CA GLY A 127 25.46 -6.65 5.69
C GLY A 127 26.77 -6.34 6.42
N LYS A 128 27.05 -7.04 7.53
CA LYS A 128 28.30 -6.91 8.27
C LYS A 128 29.31 -7.96 7.78
N ARG A 129 30.55 -7.54 7.54
CA ARG A 129 31.64 -8.45 7.11
C ARG A 129 31.81 -9.57 8.15
N GLY A 130 31.69 -10.83 7.72
CA GLY A 130 31.81 -12.01 8.59
C GLY A 130 30.54 -12.44 9.32
N LYS A 131 29.41 -11.76 9.13
CA LYS A 131 28.08 -12.21 9.54
C LYS A 131 27.27 -12.57 8.29
N GLY A 132 26.36 -13.53 8.39
CA GLY A 132 25.47 -13.91 7.29
C GLY A 132 24.70 -12.73 6.70
N LYS A 133 24.08 -12.93 5.53
CA LYS A 133 23.19 -11.92 4.92
C LYS A 133 22.07 -11.57 5.92
N PRO A 134 21.76 -10.28 6.14
CA PRO A 134 20.60 -9.88 6.95
C PRO A 134 19.30 -10.36 6.29
N ASP A 135 18.26 -10.57 7.08
CA ASP A 135 16.94 -11.00 6.60
C ASP A 135 16.31 -10.03 5.59
N LEU A 136 16.69 -8.75 5.67
CA LEU A 136 16.33 -7.70 4.72
C LEU A 136 17.55 -6.79 4.53
N SER A 137 18.21 -6.91 3.38
CA SER A 137 19.42 -6.14 3.08
C SER A 137 19.12 -4.85 2.30
N PHE A 138 20.09 -3.92 2.28
CA PHE A 138 20.03 -2.74 1.42
C PHE A 138 19.90 -3.10 -0.06
N ASP A 139 20.50 -4.20 -0.52
CA ASP A 139 20.39 -4.64 -1.92
C ASP A 139 18.97 -5.12 -2.24
N ASP A 140 18.31 -5.81 -1.29
CA ASP A 140 16.91 -6.22 -1.44
C ASP A 140 15.98 -5.01 -1.52
N ALA A 141 16.15 -4.04 -0.62
CA ALA A 141 15.40 -2.78 -0.63
C ALA A 141 15.63 -1.97 -1.92
N MET A 142 16.89 -1.87 -2.37
CA MET A 142 17.24 -1.17 -3.60
C MET A 142 16.66 -1.85 -4.84
N THR A 143 16.62 -3.17 -4.87
CA THR A 143 16.03 -3.95 -5.97
C THR A 143 14.52 -3.69 -6.07
N ALA A 144 13.81 -3.71 -4.95
CA ALA A 144 12.39 -3.38 -4.89
C ALA A 144 12.14 -1.93 -5.34
N LEU A 145 12.92 -0.97 -4.83
CA LEU A 145 12.80 0.44 -5.21
C LEU A 145 13.02 0.67 -6.71
N LYS A 146 14.05 0.04 -7.29
CA LYS A 146 14.31 0.12 -8.73
C LYS A 146 13.17 -0.43 -9.58
N ALA A 147 12.50 -1.49 -9.14
CA ALA A 147 11.37 -2.09 -9.85
C ALA A 147 10.20 -1.10 -9.95
N VAL A 148 9.90 -0.35 -8.88
CA VAL A 148 8.80 0.62 -8.87
C VAL A 148 9.14 1.97 -9.48
N CYS A 149 10.44 2.32 -9.59
CA CYS A 149 10.88 3.58 -10.19
C CYS A 149 10.95 3.54 -11.73
N LYS A 150 10.88 2.37 -12.37
CA LYS A 150 11.00 2.22 -13.83
C LYS A 150 9.80 2.74 -14.64
N HIS A 151 8.76 3.22 -14.00
CA HIS A 151 7.50 3.62 -14.64
C HIS A 151 7.26 5.14 -14.67
N HIS A 152 8.33 5.92 -14.60
CA HIS A 152 8.24 7.37 -14.77
C HIS A 152 9.09 7.84 -15.94
#